data_6beca1cfe7053586a06853854822e16e
#
_entry.id   6beca1cfe7053586a06853854822e16e
#
_cell.length_a   1.000
_cell.length_b   1.000
_cell.length_c   1.000
_cell.angle_alpha   90.00
_cell.angle_beta   90.00
_cell.angle_gamma   90.00
#
_symmetry.space_group_name_H-M   'P 1'
#
loop_
_entity.id
_entity.type
_entity.pdbx_description
1 polymer ?
#
loop_
_entity_poly.entity_id
_entity_poly.type
_entity_poly.pdbx_seq_one_letter_code
_entity_poly.pdbx_strand_id
1 'polypeptide(L)'
;MIFHKNIAAIADKYDYFVLDLWGVIHDGAKTYPGVLDSLKHLRKLNKKVCFLSNAPRRSAKVAELLSQLGIGEDLYDFIITSGEATYLYLQSNRGKELIGSPNNNVYRYYYIGPQKDADLLNGLGYEEAADASLADFAVITGFEDGNYNIDEKLPQLRAAAQNNLTMICVNPDLVVIKQSGEELLCAGVLALEYQKLGGKVAYFGKPYNLVYEQVFQLFSIRDKTRILAVGDGIETDILGANKNQIDSALIAGGILANDLKVKYGQFPDADLMQKICDKYQSYPTFILGGL
;
A
#
# COMPACT_ATOMS: atom_id res chain seq x y z
N MET A 1 10.72 -16.69 -15.23
CA MET A 1 9.37 -16.48 -14.63
C MET A 1 8.51 -17.72 -14.85
N ILE A 2 7.73 -18.12 -13.86
CA ILE A 2 6.84 -19.29 -13.92
C ILE A 2 5.41 -18.81 -13.89
N PHE A 3 4.59 -19.30 -14.84
CA PHE A 3 3.19 -18.89 -14.99
C PHE A 3 2.26 -19.91 -14.36
N HIS A 4 1.30 -19.45 -13.56
CA HIS A 4 0.24 -20.27 -12.99
C HIS A 4 -1.12 -19.60 -13.11
N LYS A 5 -2.17 -20.39 -13.31
CA LYS A 5 -3.53 -19.86 -13.47
C LYS A 5 -4.00 -19.06 -12.25
N ASN A 6 -3.73 -19.60 -11.07
CA ASN A 6 -4.09 -18.99 -9.79
C ASN A 6 -3.18 -19.49 -8.66
N ILE A 7 -3.42 -18.97 -7.46
CA ILE A 7 -2.62 -19.24 -6.26
C ILE A 7 -2.68 -20.72 -5.80
N ALA A 8 -3.76 -21.45 -6.11
CA ALA A 8 -3.92 -22.84 -5.67
C ALA A 8 -2.80 -23.75 -6.20
N ALA A 9 -2.24 -23.45 -7.38
CA ALA A 9 -1.15 -24.24 -7.99
C ALA A 9 0.17 -24.20 -7.20
N ILE A 10 0.33 -23.22 -6.31
CA ILE A 10 1.58 -22.97 -5.56
C ILE A 10 1.35 -22.89 -4.04
N ALA A 11 0.10 -22.99 -3.57
CA ALA A 11 -0.26 -22.80 -2.16
C ALA A 11 0.47 -23.74 -1.21
N ASP A 12 0.76 -24.96 -1.61
CA ASP A 12 1.44 -25.96 -0.76
C ASP A 12 2.89 -25.59 -0.41
N LYS A 13 3.52 -24.73 -1.23
CA LYS A 13 4.92 -24.31 -1.02
C LYS A 13 5.07 -23.30 0.11
N TYR A 14 4.01 -22.59 0.49
CA TYR A 14 4.05 -21.47 1.42
C TYR A 14 3.11 -21.67 2.60
N ASP A 15 3.42 -21.05 3.73
CA ASP A 15 2.59 -21.07 4.93
C ASP A 15 1.94 -19.71 5.18
N TYR A 16 2.57 -18.63 4.67
CA TYR A 16 2.15 -17.25 4.88
C TYR A 16 1.94 -16.55 3.55
N PHE A 17 0.79 -15.93 3.41
CA PHE A 17 0.38 -15.19 2.22
C PHE A 17 0.19 -13.72 2.57
N VAL A 18 0.95 -12.84 1.92
CA VAL A 18 0.85 -11.39 2.02
C VAL A 18 0.19 -10.91 0.74
N LEU A 19 -1.08 -10.57 0.81
CA LEU A 19 -1.91 -10.26 -0.36
C LEU A 19 -2.21 -8.76 -0.42
N ASP A 20 -1.93 -8.13 -1.54
CA ASP A 20 -2.44 -6.80 -1.80
C ASP A 20 -3.97 -6.82 -1.93
N LEU A 21 -4.59 -5.65 -1.78
CA LEU A 21 -6.04 -5.50 -1.87
C LEU A 21 -6.48 -4.98 -3.23
N TRP A 22 -6.03 -3.77 -3.61
CA TRP A 22 -6.46 -3.15 -4.85
C TRP A 22 -5.77 -3.82 -6.05
N GLY A 23 -6.53 -4.20 -7.07
CA GLY A 23 -5.96 -4.90 -8.23
C GLY A 23 -5.78 -6.41 -8.04
N VAL A 24 -5.85 -6.92 -6.82
CA VAL A 24 -5.71 -8.35 -6.46
C VAL A 24 -7.01 -8.91 -5.90
N ILE A 25 -7.53 -8.31 -4.85
CA ILE A 25 -8.75 -8.74 -4.14
C ILE A 25 -9.99 -8.02 -4.68
N HIS A 26 -9.91 -6.70 -4.82
CA HIS A 26 -11.03 -5.86 -5.24
C HIS A 26 -10.57 -4.62 -6.02
N ASP A 27 -11.53 -3.89 -6.61
CA ASP A 27 -11.34 -2.62 -7.31
C ASP A 27 -11.97 -1.42 -6.57
N GLY A 28 -12.27 -1.61 -5.31
CA GLY A 28 -12.98 -0.65 -4.48
C GLY A 28 -14.50 -0.81 -4.49
N ALA A 29 -15.08 -1.47 -5.50
CA ALA A 29 -16.53 -1.66 -5.64
C ALA A 29 -16.95 -3.15 -5.54
N LYS A 30 -16.13 -4.05 -6.04
CA LYS A 30 -16.40 -5.51 -6.06
C LYS A 30 -15.11 -6.31 -6.01
N THR A 31 -15.22 -7.57 -5.59
CA THR A 31 -14.12 -8.53 -5.65
C THR A 31 -13.85 -8.99 -7.08
N TYR A 32 -12.59 -9.36 -7.35
CA TYR A 32 -12.26 -10.02 -8.61
C TYR A 32 -12.79 -11.46 -8.66
N PRO A 33 -13.02 -12.02 -9.87
CA PRO A 33 -13.47 -13.40 -10.02
C PRO A 33 -12.52 -14.41 -9.38
N GLY A 34 -13.05 -15.36 -8.60
CA GLY A 34 -12.29 -16.44 -7.97
C GLY A 34 -11.62 -16.09 -6.64
N VAL A 35 -11.60 -14.82 -6.22
CA VAL A 35 -10.93 -14.36 -4.99
C VAL A 35 -11.49 -15.07 -3.74
N LEU A 36 -12.82 -15.10 -3.58
CA LEU A 36 -13.44 -15.73 -2.41
C LEU A 36 -13.13 -17.23 -2.34
N ASP A 37 -13.11 -17.91 -3.48
CA ASP A 37 -12.79 -19.34 -3.53
C ASP A 37 -11.32 -19.59 -3.19
N SER A 38 -10.42 -18.71 -3.66
CA SER A 38 -8.98 -18.78 -3.35
C SER A 38 -8.71 -18.53 -1.87
N LEU A 39 -9.34 -17.55 -1.25
CA LEU A 39 -9.21 -17.28 0.18
C LEU A 39 -9.73 -18.47 1.01
N LYS A 40 -10.92 -19.01 0.68
CA LYS A 40 -11.45 -20.22 1.33
C LYS A 40 -10.53 -21.42 1.14
N HIS A 41 -9.93 -21.57 -0.03
CA HIS A 41 -8.96 -22.65 -0.29
C HIS A 41 -7.72 -22.51 0.60
N LEU A 42 -7.13 -21.32 0.72
CA LEU A 42 -6.02 -21.06 1.62
C LEU A 42 -6.38 -21.39 3.08
N ARG A 43 -7.56 -20.99 3.54
CA ARG A 43 -8.03 -21.31 4.91
C ARG A 43 -8.22 -22.81 5.11
N LYS A 44 -8.76 -23.53 4.12
CA LYS A 44 -8.89 -24.99 4.16
C LYS A 44 -7.54 -25.71 4.29
N LEU A 45 -6.49 -25.13 3.72
CA LEU A 45 -5.10 -25.60 3.83
C LEU A 45 -4.39 -25.07 5.10
N ASN A 46 -5.11 -24.44 6.03
CA ASN A 46 -4.58 -23.82 7.26
C ASN A 46 -3.47 -22.78 6.97
N LYS A 47 -3.51 -22.11 5.82
CA LYS A 47 -2.54 -21.05 5.48
C LYS A 47 -2.88 -19.76 6.22
N LYS A 48 -1.85 -18.98 6.53
CA LYS A 48 -1.94 -17.67 7.17
C LYS A 48 -2.04 -16.59 6.13
N VAL A 49 -3.00 -15.68 6.27
CA VAL A 49 -3.27 -14.61 5.31
C VAL A 49 -3.19 -13.25 5.99
N CYS A 50 -2.34 -12.37 5.45
CA CYS A 50 -2.29 -10.97 5.80
C CYS A 50 -2.60 -10.13 4.56
N PHE A 51 -3.57 -9.23 4.65
CA PHE A 51 -3.77 -8.20 3.64
C PHE A 51 -2.80 -7.05 3.91
N LEU A 52 -2.02 -6.66 2.88
CA LEU A 52 -1.05 -5.58 2.94
C LEU A 52 -1.37 -4.52 1.87
N SER A 53 -1.85 -3.37 2.30
CA SER A 53 -2.35 -2.32 1.39
C SER A 53 -1.68 -0.97 1.63
N ASN A 54 -1.49 -0.20 0.54
CA ASN A 54 -1.05 1.19 0.61
C ASN A 54 -2.18 2.19 0.94
N ALA A 55 -3.37 1.70 1.35
CA ALA A 55 -4.48 2.56 1.75
C ALA A 55 -4.09 3.48 2.92
N PRO A 56 -4.33 4.82 2.83
CA PRO A 56 -3.90 5.79 3.83
C PRO A 56 -4.84 5.88 5.06
N ARG A 57 -5.52 4.80 5.39
CA ARG A 57 -6.51 4.75 6.49
C ARG A 57 -6.23 3.60 7.43
N ARG A 58 -6.85 3.66 8.62
CA ARG A 58 -6.72 2.61 9.65
C ARG A 58 -7.27 1.27 9.15
N SER A 59 -6.67 0.18 9.59
CA SER A 59 -7.05 -1.19 9.20
C SER A 59 -8.52 -1.51 9.48
N ALA A 60 -9.11 -0.94 10.54
CA ALA A 60 -10.54 -1.14 10.87
C ALA A 60 -11.47 -0.67 9.72
N LYS A 61 -11.20 0.49 9.10
CA LYS A 61 -11.99 0.98 7.96
C LYS A 61 -11.89 0.07 6.74
N VAL A 62 -10.73 -0.56 6.55
CA VAL A 62 -10.54 -1.52 5.47
C VAL A 62 -11.26 -2.83 5.77
N ALA A 63 -11.27 -3.29 7.02
CA ALA A 63 -12.04 -4.47 7.44
C ALA A 63 -13.55 -4.30 7.19
N GLU A 64 -14.10 -3.11 7.47
CA GLU A 64 -15.50 -2.79 7.16
C GLU A 64 -15.79 -2.90 5.65
N LEU A 65 -14.94 -2.36 4.80
CA LEU A 65 -15.07 -2.49 3.34
C LEU A 65 -15.00 -3.95 2.90
N LEU A 66 -14.03 -4.71 3.39
CA LEU A 66 -13.89 -6.14 3.05
C LEU A 66 -15.13 -6.94 3.47
N SER A 67 -15.69 -6.66 4.65
CA SER A 67 -16.93 -7.28 5.10
C SER A 67 -18.10 -6.97 4.16
N GLN A 68 -18.24 -5.73 3.69
CA GLN A 68 -19.26 -5.34 2.70
C GLN A 68 -19.08 -6.05 1.36
N LEU A 69 -17.83 -6.39 0.99
CA LEU A 69 -17.48 -7.17 -0.21
C LEU A 69 -17.60 -8.69 0.00
N GLY A 70 -18.10 -9.15 1.15
CA GLY A 70 -18.30 -10.56 1.47
C GLY A 70 -17.02 -11.28 1.95
N ILE A 71 -15.98 -10.55 2.32
CA ILE A 71 -14.74 -11.10 2.88
C ILE A 71 -14.79 -10.94 4.40
N GLY A 72 -15.22 -11.99 5.08
CA GLY A 72 -15.30 -12.05 6.54
C GLY A 72 -13.93 -12.21 7.21
N GLU A 73 -13.87 -11.94 8.52
CA GLU A 73 -12.65 -12.06 9.33
C GLU A 73 -12.13 -13.50 9.42
N ASP A 74 -12.94 -14.49 9.10
CA ASP A 74 -12.55 -15.89 9.01
C ASP A 74 -11.64 -16.20 7.82
N LEU A 75 -11.55 -15.30 6.83
CA LEU A 75 -10.77 -15.47 5.59
C LEU A 75 -9.35 -14.90 5.66
N TYR A 76 -9.00 -14.15 6.71
CA TYR A 76 -7.66 -13.58 6.91
C TYR A 76 -7.28 -13.56 8.39
N ASP A 77 -6.00 -13.35 8.68
CA ASP A 77 -5.50 -13.25 10.06
C ASP A 77 -5.22 -11.78 10.43
N PHE A 78 -4.71 -10.97 9.49
CA PHE A 78 -4.34 -9.58 9.73
C PHE A 78 -4.62 -8.69 8.52
N ILE A 79 -4.82 -7.41 8.79
CA ILE A 79 -4.82 -6.33 7.80
C ILE A 79 -3.76 -5.32 8.24
N ILE A 80 -2.81 -5.03 7.38
CA ILE A 80 -1.85 -3.94 7.54
C ILE A 80 -2.08 -2.95 6.41
N THR A 81 -2.42 -1.73 6.77
CA THR A 81 -2.49 -0.60 5.84
C THR A 81 -1.30 0.33 6.07
N SER A 82 -0.93 1.12 5.07
CA SER A 82 0.06 2.18 5.29
C SER A 82 -0.41 3.18 6.35
N GLY A 83 -1.72 3.44 6.43
CA GLY A 83 -2.30 4.25 7.49
C GLY A 83 -2.10 3.66 8.88
N GLU A 84 -2.38 2.37 9.07
CA GLU A 84 -2.13 1.69 10.34
C GLU A 84 -0.65 1.67 10.70
N ALA A 85 0.20 1.35 9.72
CA ALA A 85 1.65 1.35 9.91
C ALA A 85 2.18 2.72 10.32
N THR A 86 1.68 3.79 9.68
CA THR A 86 2.02 5.18 10.04
C THR A 86 1.59 5.51 11.47
N TYR A 87 0.34 5.17 11.83
CA TYR A 87 -0.18 5.42 13.17
C TYR A 87 0.67 4.75 14.26
N LEU A 88 0.92 3.45 14.12
CA LEU A 88 1.72 2.67 15.07
C LEU A 88 3.17 3.16 15.15
N TYR A 89 3.73 3.58 14.00
CA TYR A 89 5.08 4.13 13.96
C TYR A 89 5.15 5.47 14.70
N LEU A 90 4.24 6.40 14.45
CA LEU A 90 4.20 7.71 15.11
C LEU A 90 3.91 7.60 16.63
N GLN A 91 3.22 6.55 17.06
CA GLN A 91 3.03 6.24 18.49
C GLN A 91 4.34 5.82 19.16
N SER A 92 5.29 5.26 18.41
CA SER A 92 6.55 4.73 18.92
C SER A 92 7.59 5.83 19.17
N ASN A 93 8.65 5.52 19.93
CA ASN A 93 9.79 6.41 20.12
C ASN A 93 10.51 6.74 18.80
N ARG A 94 10.61 5.78 17.87
CA ARG A 94 11.17 5.99 16.52
C ARG A 94 10.38 7.02 15.73
N GLY A 95 9.05 7.02 15.87
CA GLY A 95 8.20 8.02 15.26
C GLY A 95 8.46 9.42 15.81
N LYS A 96 8.61 9.54 17.14
CA LYS A 96 8.95 10.82 17.79
C LYS A 96 10.33 11.33 17.37
N GLU A 97 11.31 10.45 17.20
CA GLU A 97 12.62 10.83 16.65
C GLU A 97 12.53 11.37 15.23
N LEU A 98 11.65 10.78 14.38
CA LEU A 98 11.44 11.21 13.00
C LEU A 98 10.85 12.61 12.90
N ILE A 99 9.83 12.92 13.72
CA ILE A 99 9.12 14.20 13.68
C ILE A 99 9.72 15.26 14.61
N GLY A 100 10.74 14.90 15.39
CA GLY A 100 11.43 15.81 16.33
C GLY A 100 10.64 16.05 17.62
N SER A 101 11.03 17.07 18.36
CA SER A 101 10.34 17.49 19.60
C SER A 101 9.24 18.50 19.28
N PRO A 102 8.08 18.43 19.95
CA PRO A 102 7.01 19.38 19.69
C PRO A 102 7.35 20.77 20.22
N ASN A 103 6.96 21.80 19.48
CA ASN A 103 7.22 23.20 19.87
C ASN A 103 6.49 23.62 21.18
N ASN A 104 5.33 23.02 21.49
CA ASN A 104 4.47 23.41 22.60
C ASN A 104 4.00 22.21 23.47
N ASN A 105 4.85 21.22 23.70
CA ASN A 105 4.54 19.98 24.42
C ASN A 105 3.44 19.09 23.79
N VAL A 106 2.80 19.51 22.70
CA VAL A 106 1.82 18.77 21.94
C VAL A 106 2.26 18.82 20.47
N TYR A 107 2.36 17.65 19.84
CA TYR A 107 2.67 17.56 18.41
C TYR A 107 1.55 18.12 17.57
N ARG A 108 1.90 18.98 16.60
CA ARG A 108 0.97 19.53 15.62
C ARG A 108 1.37 19.08 14.21
N TYR A 109 0.38 18.65 13.44
CA TYR A 109 0.61 18.22 12.07
C TYR A 109 -0.19 19.07 11.09
N TYR A 110 0.44 19.39 9.95
CA TYR A 110 -0.22 20.02 8.82
C TYR A 110 -0.76 18.96 7.88
N TYR A 111 -2.08 18.89 7.75
CA TYR A 111 -2.75 17.84 6.98
C TYR A 111 -2.94 18.23 5.51
N ILE A 112 -2.61 17.32 4.58
CA ILE A 112 -2.83 17.47 3.14
C ILE A 112 -3.50 16.18 2.64
N GLY A 113 -4.80 16.23 2.41
CA GLY A 113 -5.54 15.05 1.97
C GLY A 113 -7.06 15.22 2.07
N PRO A 114 -7.81 14.17 1.71
CA PRO A 114 -9.26 14.19 1.76
C PRO A 114 -9.78 14.11 3.20
N GLN A 115 -10.92 14.77 3.46
CA GLN A 115 -11.54 14.79 4.79
C GLN A 115 -11.86 13.37 5.33
N LYS A 116 -12.14 12.40 4.45
CA LYS A 116 -12.43 11.01 4.83
C LYS A 116 -11.26 10.29 5.51
N ASP A 117 -10.04 10.76 5.32
CA ASP A 117 -8.81 10.17 5.88
C ASP A 117 -8.17 11.08 6.96
N ALA A 118 -8.79 12.22 7.31
CA ALA A 118 -8.28 13.19 8.29
C ALA A 118 -8.24 12.64 9.74
N ASP A 119 -9.01 11.61 10.03
CA ASP A 119 -9.05 10.96 11.34
C ASP A 119 -7.91 9.97 11.59
N LEU A 120 -6.95 9.85 10.65
CA LEU A 120 -5.86 8.88 10.69
C LEU A 120 -5.09 8.91 12.02
N LEU A 121 -4.78 10.10 12.54
CA LEU A 121 -3.97 10.29 13.74
C LEU A 121 -4.80 10.45 15.03
N ASN A 122 -6.11 10.27 14.97
CA ASN A 122 -6.97 10.33 16.15
C ASN A 122 -6.52 9.32 17.22
N GLY A 123 -6.43 9.78 18.48
CA GLY A 123 -5.99 8.96 19.61
C GLY A 123 -4.49 9.02 19.92
N LEU A 124 -3.66 9.68 19.09
CA LEU A 124 -2.24 9.92 19.39
C LEU A 124 -2.04 11.15 20.32
N GLY A 125 -3.07 11.96 20.53
CA GLY A 125 -2.94 13.23 21.27
C GLY A 125 -2.25 14.32 20.44
N TYR A 126 -2.21 14.19 19.12
CA TYR A 126 -1.69 15.19 18.18
C TYR A 126 -2.81 16.14 17.75
N GLU A 127 -2.48 17.39 17.45
CA GLU A 127 -3.41 18.41 17.00
C GLU A 127 -3.18 18.75 15.52
N GLU A 128 -4.25 18.92 14.75
CA GLU A 128 -4.15 19.45 13.41
C GLU A 128 -3.88 20.96 13.45
N ALA A 129 -2.85 21.40 12.72
CA ALA A 129 -2.50 22.80 12.59
C ALA A 129 -3.25 23.43 11.40
N ALA A 130 -3.89 24.56 11.62
CA ALA A 130 -4.57 25.30 10.55
C ALA A 130 -3.59 25.91 9.52
N ASP A 131 -2.33 26.12 9.90
CA ASP A 131 -1.27 26.68 9.06
C ASP A 131 0.03 25.91 9.24
N ALA A 132 0.79 25.75 8.13
CA ALA A 132 2.06 25.02 8.14
C ALA A 132 3.11 25.62 9.10
N SER A 133 3.07 26.92 9.35
CA SER A 133 3.99 27.59 10.29
C SER A 133 3.76 27.23 11.78
N LEU A 134 2.61 26.63 12.08
CA LEU A 134 2.23 26.17 13.43
C LEU A 134 2.45 24.67 13.63
N ALA A 135 2.90 23.95 12.59
CA ALA A 135 3.06 22.50 12.61
C ALA A 135 4.50 22.07 12.88
N ASP A 136 4.67 20.89 13.48
CA ASP A 136 5.96 20.25 13.69
C ASP A 136 6.33 19.32 12.50
N PHE A 137 5.32 18.78 11.80
CA PHE A 137 5.47 17.93 10.62
C PHE A 137 4.24 18.03 9.72
N ALA A 138 4.32 17.46 8.50
CA ALA A 138 3.18 17.38 7.59
C ALA A 138 2.77 15.93 7.36
N VAL A 139 1.48 15.71 7.10
CA VAL A 139 0.92 14.39 6.76
C VAL A 139 0.17 14.50 5.44
N ILE A 140 0.52 13.61 4.48
CA ILE A 140 -0.14 13.58 3.19
C ILE A 140 -0.78 12.21 2.94
N THR A 141 -2.09 12.21 2.63
CA THR A 141 -2.88 11.00 2.38
C THR A 141 -3.44 10.93 0.95
N GLY A 142 -3.42 12.04 0.20
CA GLY A 142 -3.83 12.05 -1.21
C GLY A 142 -4.68 13.24 -1.61
N PHE A 143 -5.58 12.98 -2.52
CA PHE A 143 -6.46 13.98 -3.14
C PHE A 143 -7.90 13.83 -2.63
N GLU A 144 -8.69 14.92 -2.80
CA GLU A 144 -10.14 14.84 -2.64
C GLU A 144 -10.75 13.95 -3.75
N ASP A 145 -11.82 13.23 -3.41
CA ASP A 145 -12.50 12.38 -4.39
C ASP A 145 -13.01 13.22 -5.59
N GLY A 146 -12.65 12.78 -6.79
CA GLY A 146 -13.02 13.44 -8.03
C GLY A 146 -12.20 14.68 -8.37
N ASN A 147 -11.27 15.10 -7.52
CA ASN A 147 -10.36 16.21 -7.80
C ASN A 147 -8.90 15.78 -7.61
N TYR A 148 -8.26 15.38 -8.69
CA TYR A 148 -6.87 14.92 -8.72
C TYR A 148 -5.92 15.97 -9.30
N ASN A 149 -6.23 17.27 -9.08
CA ASN A 149 -5.44 18.38 -9.58
C ASN A 149 -4.25 18.67 -8.66
N ILE A 150 -3.04 18.42 -9.14
CA ILE A 150 -1.79 18.68 -8.42
C ILE A 150 -1.61 20.18 -8.14
N ASP A 151 -1.96 21.05 -9.09
CA ASP A 151 -1.75 22.49 -8.97
C ASP A 151 -2.53 23.10 -7.79
N GLU A 152 -3.68 22.54 -7.45
CA GLU A 152 -4.47 22.97 -6.28
C GLU A 152 -3.80 22.61 -4.95
N LYS A 153 -2.94 21.58 -4.92
CA LYS A 153 -2.17 21.18 -3.73
C LYS A 153 -0.82 21.90 -3.62
N LEU A 154 -0.30 22.49 -4.71
CA LEU A 154 0.99 23.18 -4.69
C LEU A 154 1.11 24.28 -3.63
N PRO A 155 0.09 25.14 -3.35
CA PRO A 155 0.20 26.12 -2.26
C PRO A 155 0.46 25.49 -0.90
N GLN A 156 -0.22 24.39 -0.58
CA GLN A 156 -0.03 23.64 0.67
C GLN A 156 1.36 22.98 0.74
N LEU A 157 1.83 22.39 -0.35
CA LEU A 157 3.17 21.81 -0.44
C LEU A 157 4.26 22.87 -0.26
N ARG A 158 4.11 24.04 -0.89
CA ARG A 158 5.04 25.17 -0.74
C ARG A 158 5.07 25.69 0.70
N ALA A 159 3.91 25.85 1.33
CA ALA A 159 3.82 26.27 2.73
C ALA A 159 4.56 25.29 3.66
N ALA A 160 4.36 23.99 3.46
CA ALA A 160 5.08 22.97 4.22
C ALA A 160 6.60 23.01 3.96
N ALA A 161 7.06 23.23 2.69
CA ALA A 161 8.46 23.30 2.35
C ALA A 161 9.14 24.57 2.92
N GLN A 162 8.48 25.72 2.88
CA GLN A 162 8.97 26.97 3.47
C GLN A 162 9.17 26.87 4.99
N ASN A 163 8.40 26.02 5.66
CA ASN A 163 8.54 25.75 7.09
C ASN A 163 9.42 24.53 7.39
N ASN A 164 10.10 23.96 6.38
CA ASN A 164 11.01 22.81 6.50
C ASN A 164 10.36 21.58 7.19
N LEU A 165 9.06 21.38 7.02
CA LEU A 165 8.36 20.26 7.65
C LEU A 165 8.83 18.92 7.08
N THR A 166 9.07 17.92 7.92
CA THR A 166 9.17 16.54 7.45
C THR A 166 7.79 16.06 7.04
N MET A 167 7.63 15.64 5.79
CA MET A 167 6.35 15.13 5.28
C MET A 167 6.25 13.63 5.48
N ILE A 168 5.19 13.19 6.11
CA ILE A 168 4.81 11.77 6.24
C ILE A 168 3.89 11.42 5.06
N CYS A 169 4.40 10.66 4.09
CA CYS A 169 3.60 10.14 2.99
C CYS A 169 2.97 8.81 3.37
N VAL A 170 1.66 8.81 3.54
CA VAL A 170 0.90 7.66 4.05
C VAL A 170 0.45 6.70 2.93
N ASN A 171 0.52 7.11 1.68
CA ASN A 171 0.25 6.28 0.51
C ASN A 171 1.33 6.52 -0.56
N PRO A 172 2.34 5.64 -0.68
CA PRO A 172 3.43 5.82 -1.64
C PRO A 172 3.03 5.59 -3.09
N ASP A 173 1.85 5.00 -3.37
CA ASP A 173 1.39 4.77 -4.74
C ASP A 173 1.34 6.10 -5.51
N LEU A 174 1.71 6.05 -6.78
CA LEU A 174 1.56 7.18 -7.68
C LEU A 174 0.15 7.21 -8.28
N VAL A 175 -0.33 6.04 -8.68
CA VAL A 175 -1.61 5.83 -9.37
C VAL A 175 -2.22 4.52 -8.89
N VAL A 176 -3.53 4.46 -8.83
CA VAL A 176 -4.31 3.21 -8.81
C VAL A 176 -5.28 3.19 -9.98
N ILE A 177 -5.60 2.01 -10.49
CA ILE A 177 -6.49 1.84 -11.66
C ILE A 177 -7.75 1.12 -11.22
N LYS A 178 -8.93 1.67 -11.59
CA LYS A 178 -10.22 0.99 -11.43
C LYS A 178 -10.41 -0.06 -12.54
N GLN A 179 -11.33 -1.01 -12.34
CA GLN A 179 -11.71 -1.96 -13.42
C GLN A 179 -12.30 -1.27 -14.66
N SER A 180 -12.78 -0.03 -14.53
CA SER A 180 -13.18 0.83 -15.66
C SER A 180 -12.02 1.29 -16.54
N GLY A 181 -10.76 1.15 -16.06
CA GLY A 181 -9.56 1.72 -16.67
C GLY A 181 -9.28 3.16 -16.25
N GLU A 182 -10.09 3.75 -15.36
CA GLU A 182 -9.85 5.09 -14.83
C GLU A 182 -8.65 5.09 -13.88
N GLU A 183 -7.70 5.99 -14.13
CA GLU A 183 -6.52 6.21 -13.29
C GLU A 183 -6.82 7.26 -12.22
N LEU A 184 -6.48 6.96 -10.98
CA LEU A 184 -6.61 7.86 -9.84
C LEU A 184 -5.23 8.15 -9.27
N LEU A 185 -4.86 9.44 -9.21
CA LEU A 185 -3.60 9.85 -8.60
C LEU A 185 -3.64 9.65 -7.07
N CYS A 186 -2.51 9.24 -6.52
CA CYS A 186 -2.33 8.97 -5.09
C CYS A 186 -1.35 9.97 -4.44
N ALA A 187 -1.19 9.86 -3.12
CA ALA A 187 -0.34 10.79 -2.35
C ALA A 187 1.13 10.74 -2.77
N GLY A 188 1.61 9.62 -3.31
CA GLY A 188 2.99 9.51 -3.80
C GLY A 188 3.36 10.57 -4.83
N VAL A 189 2.42 10.97 -5.72
CA VAL A 189 2.66 12.05 -6.69
C VAL A 189 2.92 13.37 -5.97
N LEU A 190 2.12 13.71 -4.96
CA LEU A 190 2.28 14.95 -4.19
C LEU A 190 3.57 14.92 -3.35
N ALA A 191 3.96 13.75 -2.84
CA ALA A 191 5.21 13.56 -2.13
C ALA A 191 6.42 13.79 -3.05
N LEU A 192 6.37 13.34 -4.31
CA LEU A 192 7.39 13.63 -5.32
C LEU A 192 7.47 15.13 -5.64
N GLU A 193 6.33 15.82 -5.77
CA GLU A 193 6.32 17.29 -5.97
C GLU A 193 6.92 17.99 -4.75
N TYR A 194 6.63 17.53 -3.53
CA TYR A 194 7.22 18.08 -2.31
C TYR A 194 8.75 17.92 -2.30
N GLN A 195 9.28 16.76 -2.73
CA GLN A 195 10.73 16.55 -2.86
C GLN A 195 11.38 17.49 -3.89
N LYS A 196 10.69 17.80 -5.01
CA LYS A 196 11.17 18.79 -6.00
C LYS A 196 11.27 20.20 -5.40
N LEU A 197 10.46 20.52 -4.39
CA LEU A 197 10.54 21.77 -3.63
C LEU A 197 11.65 21.74 -2.55
N GLY A 198 12.45 20.68 -2.47
CA GLY A 198 13.51 20.49 -1.47
C GLY A 198 13.03 19.90 -0.15
N GLY A 199 11.77 19.49 -0.04
CA GLY A 199 11.19 18.93 1.17
C GLY A 199 11.68 17.51 1.47
N LYS A 200 11.72 17.13 2.75
CA LYS A 200 12.04 15.78 3.21
C LYS A 200 10.76 14.96 3.32
N VAL A 201 10.76 13.73 2.77
CA VAL A 201 9.63 12.82 2.83
C VAL A 201 10.02 11.52 3.52
N ALA A 202 9.20 11.09 4.48
CA ALA A 202 9.21 9.75 5.04
C ALA A 202 8.02 8.97 4.47
N TYR A 203 8.30 7.89 3.75
CA TYR A 203 7.30 7.07 3.08
C TYR A 203 6.88 5.88 3.95
N PHE A 204 5.57 5.63 4.04
CA PHE A 204 4.96 4.49 4.72
C PHE A 204 4.12 3.68 3.74
N GLY A 205 4.36 2.38 3.68
CA GLY A 205 3.71 1.46 2.75
C GLY A 205 4.70 0.66 1.93
N LYS A 206 4.21 -0.13 0.97
CA LYS A 206 5.01 -0.84 -0.03
C LYS A 206 5.65 0.17 -1.00
N PRO A 207 6.91 0.01 -1.41
CA PRO A 207 7.85 -1.10 -1.18
C PRO A 207 8.78 -0.92 0.02
N TYR A 208 8.43 -0.11 1.02
CA TYR A 208 9.29 0.20 2.16
C TYR A 208 9.22 -0.89 3.22
N ASN A 209 10.36 -1.20 3.85
CA ASN A 209 10.53 -2.37 4.71
C ASN A 209 9.61 -2.38 5.95
N LEU A 210 9.25 -1.20 6.47
CA LEU A 210 8.50 -1.09 7.73
C LEU A 210 7.22 -1.95 7.73
N VAL A 211 6.45 -1.93 6.64
CA VAL A 211 5.19 -2.70 6.57
C VAL A 211 5.43 -4.20 6.49
N TYR A 212 6.52 -4.63 5.87
CA TYR A 212 6.93 -6.04 5.84
C TYR A 212 7.46 -6.51 7.19
N GLU A 213 8.22 -5.68 7.90
CA GLU A 213 8.67 -5.96 9.27
C GLU A 213 7.48 -6.20 10.21
N GLN A 214 6.40 -5.42 10.06
CA GLN A 214 5.17 -5.62 10.83
C GLN A 214 4.51 -6.96 10.50
N VAL A 215 4.44 -7.36 9.22
CA VAL A 215 3.94 -8.69 8.82
C VAL A 215 4.75 -9.79 9.49
N PHE A 216 6.09 -9.68 9.42
CA PHE A 216 6.98 -10.69 9.99
C PHE A 216 6.84 -10.81 11.51
N GLN A 217 6.64 -9.69 12.21
CA GLN A 217 6.41 -9.66 13.64
C GLN A 217 5.05 -10.27 14.04
N LEU A 218 3.97 -9.88 13.37
CA LEU A 218 2.60 -10.37 13.65
C LEU A 218 2.50 -11.89 13.49
N PHE A 219 3.12 -12.43 12.46
CA PHE A 219 3.14 -13.89 12.25
C PHE A 219 4.28 -14.60 12.99
N SER A 220 5.16 -13.86 13.67
CA SER A 220 6.37 -14.43 14.31
C SER A 220 7.22 -15.26 13.33
N ILE A 221 7.38 -14.73 12.11
CA ILE A 221 8.04 -15.43 11.01
C ILE A 221 9.52 -15.64 11.31
N ARG A 222 9.97 -16.89 11.21
CA ARG A 222 11.37 -17.28 11.36
C ARG A 222 12.02 -17.65 10.03
N ASP A 223 11.22 -18.20 9.12
CA ASP A 223 11.68 -18.65 7.80
C ASP A 223 10.93 -17.86 6.69
N LYS A 224 11.64 -16.93 6.06
CA LYS A 224 11.09 -16.10 4.98
C LYS A 224 10.85 -16.89 3.68
N THR A 225 11.46 -18.06 3.50
CA THR A 225 11.23 -18.90 2.31
C THR A 225 9.82 -19.50 2.25
N ARG A 226 9.09 -19.42 3.38
CA ARG A 226 7.70 -19.89 3.48
C ARG A 226 6.65 -18.79 3.26
N ILE A 227 7.07 -17.60 2.79
CA ILE A 227 6.20 -16.46 2.53
C ILE A 227 6.04 -16.25 1.03
N LEU A 228 4.81 -15.99 0.59
CA LEU A 228 4.50 -15.49 -0.74
C LEU A 228 3.80 -14.13 -0.63
N ALA A 229 4.39 -13.09 -1.23
CA ALA A 229 3.72 -11.83 -1.48
C ALA A 229 2.99 -11.89 -2.82
N VAL A 230 1.73 -11.43 -2.88
CA VAL A 230 0.94 -11.38 -4.11
C VAL A 230 0.43 -9.96 -4.29
N GLY A 231 0.73 -9.36 -5.43
CA GLY A 231 0.33 -8.00 -5.76
C GLY A 231 0.22 -7.78 -7.26
N ASP A 232 -0.24 -6.62 -7.68
CA ASP A 232 -0.29 -6.21 -9.08
C ASP A 232 0.73 -5.10 -9.42
N GLY A 233 1.31 -4.47 -8.38
CA GLY A 233 2.28 -3.39 -8.51
C GLY A 233 3.72 -3.89 -8.59
N ILE A 234 4.41 -3.65 -9.73
CA ILE A 234 5.81 -4.06 -9.88
C ILE A 234 6.75 -3.20 -9.04
N GLU A 235 6.44 -1.90 -8.87
CA GLU A 235 7.24 -0.95 -8.11
C GLU A 235 6.91 -0.94 -6.60
N THR A 236 5.82 -1.57 -6.21
CA THR A 236 5.34 -1.64 -4.82
C THR A 236 5.43 -3.05 -4.28
N ASP A 237 4.59 -3.96 -4.75
CA ASP A 237 4.48 -5.33 -4.25
C ASP A 237 5.72 -6.16 -4.56
N ILE A 238 6.08 -6.20 -5.84
CA ILE A 238 7.19 -7.06 -6.29
C ILE A 238 8.52 -6.51 -5.82
N LEU A 239 8.73 -5.19 -5.99
CA LEU A 239 9.94 -4.54 -5.49
C LEU A 239 10.08 -4.67 -3.96
N GLY A 240 8.98 -4.53 -3.23
CA GLY A 240 8.96 -4.71 -1.77
C GLY A 240 9.30 -6.14 -1.36
N ALA A 241 8.74 -7.13 -2.04
CA ALA A 241 9.07 -8.54 -1.83
C ALA A 241 10.55 -8.84 -2.13
N ASN A 242 11.07 -8.33 -3.28
CA ASN A 242 12.48 -8.49 -3.65
C ASN A 242 13.41 -7.88 -2.60
N LYS A 243 13.14 -6.65 -2.12
CA LYS A 243 13.91 -6.00 -1.05
C LYS A 243 13.92 -6.78 0.26
N ASN A 244 12.82 -7.47 0.56
CA ASN A 244 12.68 -8.29 1.77
C ASN A 244 13.12 -9.74 1.61
N GLN A 245 13.57 -10.14 0.41
CA GLN A 245 14.04 -11.48 0.07
C GLN A 245 12.97 -12.55 0.33
N ILE A 246 11.72 -12.27 -0.07
CA ILE A 246 10.60 -13.20 -0.06
C ILE A 246 10.13 -13.44 -1.50
N ASP A 247 9.56 -14.62 -1.74
CA ASP A 247 8.96 -14.94 -3.03
C ASP A 247 7.76 -14.05 -3.33
N SER A 248 7.55 -13.76 -4.62
CA SER A 248 6.45 -12.91 -5.05
C SER A 248 5.72 -13.46 -6.27
N ALA A 249 4.43 -13.14 -6.35
CA ALA A 249 3.58 -13.44 -7.49
C ALA A 249 2.90 -12.15 -7.99
N LEU A 250 3.07 -11.84 -9.27
CA LEU A 250 2.44 -10.70 -9.92
C LEU A 250 1.10 -11.11 -10.54
N ILE A 251 0.02 -10.40 -10.21
CA ILE A 251 -1.26 -10.45 -10.92
C ILE A 251 -1.17 -9.52 -12.13
N ALA A 252 -1.04 -10.09 -13.32
CA ALA A 252 -0.79 -9.32 -14.54
C ALA A 252 -1.97 -8.43 -14.98
N GLY A 253 -3.20 -8.82 -14.62
CA GLY A 253 -4.42 -8.11 -14.98
C GLY A 253 -4.86 -6.98 -14.05
N GLY A 254 -3.97 -6.49 -13.18
CA GLY A 254 -4.17 -5.34 -12.30
C GLY A 254 -3.64 -4.03 -12.92
N ILE A 255 -2.79 -3.30 -12.19
CA ILE A 255 -2.27 -1.98 -12.63
C ILE A 255 -1.51 -2.03 -13.95
N LEU A 256 -0.87 -3.15 -14.27
CA LEU A 256 -0.13 -3.35 -15.53
C LEU A 256 -0.99 -3.87 -16.69
N ALA A 257 -2.30 -4.00 -16.52
CA ALA A 257 -3.19 -4.60 -17.50
C ALA A 257 -3.08 -3.95 -18.91
N ASN A 258 -3.02 -2.62 -18.96
CA ASN A 258 -2.88 -1.86 -20.20
C ASN A 258 -1.51 -2.04 -20.85
N ASP A 259 -0.43 -1.95 -20.07
CA ASP A 259 0.94 -2.11 -20.56
C ASP A 259 1.20 -3.53 -21.07
N LEU A 260 0.65 -4.52 -20.37
CA LEU A 260 0.77 -5.93 -20.71
C LEU A 260 -0.28 -6.41 -21.74
N LYS A 261 -1.27 -5.55 -22.08
CA LYS A 261 -2.38 -5.85 -23.00
C LYS A 261 -3.18 -7.10 -22.59
N VAL A 262 -3.43 -7.26 -21.30
CA VAL A 262 -4.17 -8.39 -20.73
C VAL A 262 -5.34 -7.92 -19.87
N LYS A 263 -6.30 -8.82 -19.65
CA LYS A 263 -7.35 -8.67 -18.65
C LYS A 263 -7.05 -9.57 -17.46
N TYR A 264 -7.72 -9.32 -16.34
CA TYR A 264 -7.68 -10.23 -15.19
C TYR A 264 -8.05 -11.65 -15.62
N GLY A 265 -7.25 -12.63 -15.23
CA GLY A 265 -7.39 -14.02 -15.65
C GLY A 265 -6.55 -14.42 -16.87
N GLN A 266 -5.89 -13.48 -17.54
CA GLN A 266 -5.05 -13.73 -18.71
C GLN A 266 -3.56 -13.64 -18.38
N PHE A 267 -2.74 -14.27 -19.21
CA PHE A 267 -1.28 -14.18 -19.12
C PHE A 267 -0.73 -13.19 -20.15
N PRO A 268 0.28 -12.40 -19.75
CA PRO A 268 0.99 -11.54 -20.67
C PRO A 268 1.94 -12.31 -21.59
N ASP A 269 2.35 -11.68 -22.68
CA ASP A 269 3.51 -12.11 -23.43
C ASP A 269 4.76 -12.11 -22.56
N ALA A 270 5.56 -13.19 -22.63
CA ALA A 270 6.71 -13.38 -21.74
C ALA A 270 7.82 -12.36 -21.99
N ASP A 271 8.06 -11.98 -23.25
CA ASP A 271 9.09 -11.01 -23.62
C ASP A 271 8.70 -9.60 -23.17
N LEU A 272 7.40 -9.27 -23.30
CA LEU A 272 6.87 -8.00 -22.82
C LEU A 272 6.97 -7.90 -21.29
N MET A 273 6.62 -8.97 -20.57
CA MET A 273 6.74 -9.04 -19.13
C MET A 273 8.21 -8.89 -18.69
N GLN A 274 9.15 -9.56 -19.39
CA GLN A 274 10.57 -9.44 -19.09
C GLN A 274 11.05 -7.99 -19.26
N LYS A 275 10.65 -7.29 -20.34
CA LYS A 275 11.00 -5.88 -20.56
C LYS A 275 10.51 -4.97 -19.43
N ILE A 276 9.32 -5.24 -18.90
CA ILE A 276 8.77 -4.48 -17.76
C ILE A 276 9.61 -4.77 -16.50
N CYS A 277 9.92 -6.03 -16.20
CA CYS A 277 10.79 -6.39 -15.09
C CYS A 277 12.16 -5.71 -15.19
N ASP A 278 12.77 -5.70 -16.37
CA ASP A 278 14.07 -5.07 -16.61
C ASP A 278 14.02 -3.55 -16.47
N LYS A 279 12.94 -2.91 -16.93
CA LYS A 279 12.73 -1.47 -16.76
C LYS A 279 12.70 -1.07 -15.29
N TYR A 280 11.99 -1.85 -14.46
CA TYR A 280 11.81 -1.54 -13.03
C TYR A 280 12.81 -2.26 -12.11
N GLN A 281 13.70 -3.10 -12.67
CA GLN A 281 14.66 -3.92 -11.91
C GLN A 281 13.97 -4.70 -10.76
N SER A 282 12.80 -5.25 -11.07
CA SER A 282 11.92 -5.92 -10.11
C SER A 282 11.36 -7.19 -10.74
N TYR A 283 11.63 -8.34 -10.12
CA TYR A 283 11.44 -9.66 -10.74
C TYR A 283 10.54 -10.53 -9.86
N PRO A 284 9.30 -10.81 -10.29
CA PRO A 284 8.43 -11.74 -9.58
C PRO A 284 8.90 -13.19 -9.76
N THR A 285 8.72 -14.02 -8.72
CA THR A 285 8.95 -15.48 -8.79
C THR A 285 7.92 -16.12 -9.72
N PHE A 286 6.66 -15.67 -9.63
CA PHE A 286 5.53 -16.18 -10.41
C PHE A 286 4.73 -15.08 -11.07
N ILE A 287 4.07 -15.42 -12.18
CA ILE A 287 3.00 -14.63 -12.79
C ILE A 287 1.70 -15.41 -12.64
N LEU A 288 0.69 -14.77 -12.07
CA LEU A 288 -0.64 -15.36 -11.89
C LEU A 288 -1.64 -14.68 -12.82
N GLY A 289 -2.56 -15.47 -13.38
CA GLY A 289 -3.71 -14.93 -14.12
C GLY A 289 -4.71 -14.24 -13.19
N GLY A 290 -4.87 -14.76 -11.99
CA GLY A 290 -5.72 -14.21 -10.91
C GLY A 290 -5.34 -14.85 -9.57
N LEU A 291 -6.04 -14.47 -8.49
CA LEU A 291 -5.79 -15.04 -7.17
C LEU A 291 -6.30 -16.47 -7.03
#